data_8cb103075274f6813bc71f5450a4dfb5
#
_entry.id   8cb103075274f6813bc71f5450a4dfb5
#
_cell.length_a   1.000
_cell.length_b   1.000
_cell.length_c   1.000
_cell.angle_alpha   90.00
_cell.angle_beta   90.00
_cell.angle_gamma   90.00
#
_symmetry.space_group_name_H-M   'P 1'
#
loop_
_entity.id
_entity.type
_entity.pdbx_description
1 polymer ?
#
loop_
_entity_poly.entity_id
_entity_poly.type
_entity_poly.pdbx_seq_one_letter_code
_entity_poly.pdbx_strand_id
1 'polypeptide(L)'
;MTLSPNLSVAENLLLGQLPVKRGFLDRRRLRERAMTILEELGEGSIHPSTKVRDLSIGQQQMIEIGRALLRDARIIAFDEPTSSLSVQEIRHLKRIVSRLRDEGRVVLYVTHRMEEVFEMCDAVTVFRDGRHIRTHDTLEGLDHDILVSEMVGREIEDVYGYRSRQQGDVLMRLEGIEGRGVRAPISFEIRRGEVLGLFGLVGAGRSELMRLVCGVERATAGQVAFDGTPQRFGSPRAAIRAGIAMCPEDRKSQGIFPVASVSDNLNISCRRFFRRWGGFRDSRRETQNTQDYIRRLRIKTPGPKTPIANLSGGNQQKVILARWLAEEIDLFVMDEPTRGIDVGARRDIYSLLYDLADQGKGVLVISSDLAEVSSICDRIGVMRDGELIDVVPRDEATPERLLGLALPA
;
A
#
# COMPACT_ATOMS: atom_id res chain seq x y z
N MET A 1 14.58 -6.46 -3.45
CA MET A 1 15.62 -5.69 -4.18
C MET A 1 16.98 -6.25 -3.86
N THR A 2 17.77 -6.55 -4.90
CA THR A 2 19.12 -7.16 -4.79
C THR A 2 20.24 -6.14 -5.01
N LEU A 3 19.91 -4.84 -4.94
CA LEU A 3 20.87 -3.75 -5.11
C LEU A 3 21.68 -3.51 -3.84
N SER A 4 22.95 -3.11 -4.02
CA SER A 4 23.83 -2.73 -2.92
C SER A 4 23.69 -1.23 -2.63
N PRO A 5 23.07 -0.81 -1.54
CA PRO A 5 22.69 0.59 -1.32
C PRO A 5 23.90 1.53 -1.18
N ASN A 6 25.05 1.03 -0.78
CA ASN A 6 26.27 1.81 -0.60
C ASN A 6 27.14 1.95 -1.86
N LEU A 7 26.85 1.18 -2.91
CA LEU A 7 27.51 1.29 -4.20
C LEU A 7 26.81 2.34 -5.08
N SER A 8 27.53 2.87 -6.05
CA SER A 8 26.99 3.78 -7.05
C SER A 8 26.04 3.05 -8.03
N VAL A 9 25.21 3.81 -8.73
CA VAL A 9 24.33 3.30 -9.79
C VAL A 9 25.16 2.53 -10.84
N ALA A 10 26.27 3.10 -11.31
CA ALA A 10 27.14 2.46 -12.30
C ALA A 10 27.72 1.13 -11.79
N GLU A 11 28.13 1.07 -10.53
CA GLU A 11 28.64 -0.17 -9.92
C GLU A 11 27.53 -1.22 -9.75
N ASN A 12 26.31 -0.81 -9.40
CA ASN A 12 25.17 -1.74 -9.29
C ASN A 12 24.73 -2.29 -10.65
N LEU A 13 24.61 -1.44 -11.67
CA LEU A 13 24.25 -1.84 -13.04
C LEU A 13 25.23 -2.88 -13.60
N LEU A 14 26.52 -2.63 -13.45
CA LEU A 14 27.58 -3.46 -14.03
C LEU A 14 28.19 -4.47 -13.04
N LEU A 15 27.52 -4.73 -11.91
CA LEU A 15 28.00 -5.69 -10.92
C LEU A 15 28.11 -7.11 -11.52
N GLY A 16 29.32 -7.67 -11.49
CA GLY A 16 29.67 -8.94 -12.12
C GLY A 16 30.20 -8.79 -13.55
N GLN A 17 30.18 -7.58 -14.15
CA GLN A 17 30.72 -7.26 -15.47
C GLN A 17 31.50 -5.94 -15.45
N LEU A 18 32.15 -5.62 -14.33
CA LEU A 18 32.90 -4.39 -14.15
C LEU A 18 34.02 -4.31 -15.19
N PRO A 19 34.12 -3.20 -15.95
CA PRO A 19 35.18 -3.05 -16.93
C PRO A 19 36.56 -2.91 -16.26
N VAL A 20 37.50 -3.74 -16.66
CA VAL A 20 38.86 -3.75 -16.11
C VAL A 20 39.87 -3.39 -17.20
N LYS A 21 40.85 -2.53 -16.88
CA LYS A 21 41.94 -2.18 -17.73
C LYS A 21 43.25 -2.35 -16.95
N ARG A 22 44.15 -3.23 -17.42
CA ARG A 22 45.42 -3.53 -16.77
C ARG A 22 45.32 -3.92 -15.30
N GLY A 23 44.25 -4.68 -14.93
CA GLY A 23 44.00 -5.12 -13.56
C GLY A 23 43.26 -4.12 -12.64
N PHE A 24 42.99 -2.91 -13.12
CA PHE A 24 42.28 -1.86 -12.39
C PHE A 24 40.91 -1.57 -12.99
N LEU A 25 39.97 -1.11 -12.16
CA LEU A 25 38.63 -0.69 -12.60
C LEU A 25 38.73 0.49 -13.59
N ASP A 26 38.21 0.31 -14.80
CA ASP A 26 38.12 1.39 -15.82
C ASP A 26 36.86 2.24 -15.51
N ARG A 27 37.05 3.24 -14.68
CA ARG A 27 35.97 4.16 -14.23
C ARG A 27 35.33 4.95 -15.37
N ARG A 28 36.09 5.25 -16.42
CA ARG A 28 35.59 5.98 -17.59
C ARG A 28 34.58 5.11 -18.34
N ARG A 29 35.01 3.90 -18.71
CA ARG A 29 34.15 2.93 -19.41
C ARG A 29 32.96 2.47 -18.58
N LEU A 30 33.13 2.37 -17.24
CA LEU A 30 32.05 2.08 -16.32
C LEU A 30 30.96 3.15 -16.42
N ARG A 31 31.36 4.44 -16.36
CA ARG A 31 30.43 5.57 -16.45
C ARG A 31 29.74 5.64 -17.82
N GLU A 32 30.47 5.52 -18.91
CA GLU A 32 29.93 5.56 -20.27
C GLU A 32 28.86 4.48 -20.47
N ARG A 33 29.14 3.24 -20.09
CA ARG A 33 28.16 2.14 -20.18
C ARG A 33 26.95 2.37 -19.31
N ALA A 34 27.14 2.87 -18.09
CA ALA A 34 26.03 3.16 -17.20
C ALA A 34 25.12 4.27 -17.74
N MET A 35 25.70 5.32 -18.35
CA MET A 35 24.90 6.40 -18.97
C MET A 35 24.02 5.87 -20.09
N THR A 36 24.55 5.06 -21.00
CA THR A 36 23.77 4.45 -22.10
C THR A 36 22.55 3.69 -21.55
N ILE A 37 22.76 2.91 -20.49
CA ILE A 37 21.66 2.12 -19.89
C ILE A 37 20.63 3.02 -19.21
N LEU A 38 21.08 4.05 -18.47
CA LEU A 38 20.19 5.01 -17.83
C LEU A 38 19.32 5.74 -18.86
N GLU A 39 19.88 6.10 -20.01
CA GLU A 39 19.13 6.68 -21.12
C GLU A 39 18.07 5.70 -21.67
N GLU A 40 18.46 4.43 -21.89
CA GLU A 40 17.53 3.38 -22.33
C GLU A 40 16.38 3.14 -21.34
N LEU A 41 16.65 3.27 -20.04
CA LEU A 41 15.64 3.13 -18.97
C LEU A 41 14.76 4.40 -18.82
N GLY A 42 15.10 5.50 -19.50
CA GLY A 42 14.43 6.79 -19.31
C GLY A 42 14.84 7.51 -18.01
N GLU A 43 15.94 7.08 -17.40
CA GLU A 43 16.51 7.60 -16.15
C GLU A 43 17.80 8.42 -16.40
N GLY A 44 17.93 9.03 -17.57
CA GLY A 44 19.09 9.81 -17.97
C GLY A 44 19.42 11.02 -17.07
N SER A 45 18.49 11.43 -16.22
CA SER A 45 18.72 12.46 -15.18
C SER A 45 19.58 11.96 -14.01
N ILE A 46 19.68 10.65 -13.81
CA ILE A 46 20.46 10.06 -12.71
C ILE A 46 21.93 10.08 -13.03
N HIS A 47 22.72 10.71 -12.18
CA HIS A 47 24.17 10.67 -12.37
C HIS A 47 24.75 9.28 -12.00
N PRO A 48 25.60 8.65 -12.83
CA PRO A 48 26.12 7.29 -12.60
C PRO A 48 26.85 7.08 -11.27
N SER A 49 27.38 8.14 -10.65
CA SER A 49 28.06 8.07 -9.34
C SER A 49 27.11 8.24 -8.14
N THR A 50 25.84 8.51 -8.36
CA THR A 50 24.84 8.59 -7.28
C THR A 50 24.76 7.25 -6.57
N LYS A 51 24.71 7.26 -5.24
CA LYS A 51 24.55 6.02 -4.47
C LYS A 51 23.10 5.54 -4.56
N VAL A 52 22.91 4.23 -4.67
CA VAL A 52 21.58 3.64 -4.82
C VAL A 52 20.67 3.97 -3.65
N ARG A 53 21.18 4.08 -2.44
CA ARG A 53 20.40 4.49 -1.25
C ARG A 53 19.76 5.89 -1.35
N ASP A 54 20.31 6.75 -2.22
CA ASP A 54 19.87 8.14 -2.38
C ASP A 54 18.80 8.28 -3.49
N LEU A 55 18.44 7.17 -4.16
CA LEU A 55 17.40 7.08 -5.18
C LEU A 55 16.03 6.81 -4.57
N SER A 56 14.97 7.24 -5.26
CA SER A 56 13.60 6.80 -4.97
C SER A 56 13.46 5.29 -5.15
N ILE A 57 12.42 4.71 -4.55
CA ILE A 57 12.16 3.27 -4.68
C ILE A 57 11.89 2.89 -6.14
N GLY A 58 11.15 3.72 -6.89
CA GLY A 58 10.90 3.51 -8.32
C GLY A 58 12.20 3.52 -9.13
N GLN A 59 13.06 4.51 -8.90
CA GLN A 59 14.38 4.57 -9.54
C GLN A 59 15.24 3.35 -9.21
N GLN A 60 15.25 2.89 -7.96
CA GLN A 60 15.94 1.65 -7.58
C GLN A 60 15.42 0.46 -8.36
N GLN A 61 14.10 0.35 -8.54
CA GLN A 61 13.46 -0.70 -9.33
C GLN A 61 13.92 -0.65 -10.78
N MET A 62 13.97 0.55 -11.39
CA MET A 62 14.45 0.74 -12.76
C MET A 62 15.93 0.33 -12.92
N ILE A 63 16.78 0.62 -11.93
CA ILE A 63 18.19 0.17 -11.93
C ILE A 63 18.28 -1.36 -11.83
N GLU A 64 17.41 -2.02 -11.06
CA GLU A 64 17.37 -3.48 -10.97
C GLU A 64 16.97 -4.12 -12.31
N ILE A 65 15.98 -3.54 -12.99
CA ILE A 65 15.57 -3.92 -14.36
C ILE A 65 16.75 -3.75 -15.33
N GLY A 66 17.40 -2.59 -15.33
CA GLY A 66 18.56 -2.32 -16.18
C GLY A 66 19.70 -3.32 -15.99
N ARG A 67 19.95 -3.73 -14.75
CA ARG A 67 20.95 -4.77 -14.46
C ARG A 67 20.56 -6.14 -15.03
N ALA A 68 19.27 -6.49 -15.04
CA ALA A 68 18.79 -7.73 -15.64
C ALA A 68 18.94 -7.71 -17.17
N LEU A 69 18.66 -6.57 -17.81
CA LEU A 69 18.78 -6.41 -19.26
C LEU A 69 20.23 -6.58 -19.77
N LEU A 70 21.21 -6.16 -18.95
CA LEU A 70 22.64 -6.29 -19.31
C LEU A 70 23.16 -7.73 -19.43
N ARG A 71 22.42 -8.71 -18.92
CA ARG A 71 22.88 -10.10 -18.85
C ARG A 71 22.61 -10.91 -20.10
N ASP A 72 22.07 -10.31 -21.15
CA ASP A 72 21.71 -10.97 -22.42
C ASP A 72 20.94 -12.30 -22.22
N ALA A 73 20.05 -12.31 -21.23
CA ALA A 73 19.26 -13.47 -20.89
C ALA A 73 18.17 -13.71 -21.94
N ARG A 74 17.97 -14.96 -22.35
CA ARG A 74 16.87 -15.36 -23.25
C ARG A 74 15.51 -15.37 -22.53
N ILE A 75 15.52 -15.61 -21.22
CA ILE A 75 14.33 -15.62 -20.38
C ILE A 75 14.53 -14.57 -19.28
N ILE A 76 13.61 -13.65 -19.16
CA ILE A 76 13.62 -12.59 -18.14
C ILE A 76 12.34 -12.70 -17.33
N ALA A 77 12.47 -12.78 -16.01
CA ALA A 77 11.33 -12.82 -15.09
C ALA A 77 11.22 -11.48 -14.35
N PHE A 78 10.06 -10.87 -14.44
CA PHE A 78 9.66 -9.69 -13.65
C PHE A 78 8.65 -10.12 -12.60
N ASP A 79 8.93 -9.82 -11.34
CA ASP A 79 8.06 -10.13 -10.20
C ASP A 79 7.50 -8.82 -9.63
N GLU A 80 6.22 -8.55 -9.88
CA GLU A 80 5.50 -7.32 -9.52
C GLU A 80 6.28 -6.02 -9.81
N PRO A 81 6.81 -5.82 -11.03
CA PRO A 81 7.77 -4.77 -11.29
C PRO A 81 7.19 -3.35 -11.20
N THR A 82 5.88 -3.19 -11.19
CA THR A 82 5.19 -1.89 -11.19
C THR A 82 4.76 -1.41 -9.81
N SER A 83 4.90 -2.26 -8.77
CA SER A 83 4.37 -1.99 -7.42
C SER A 83 4.85 -0.68 -6.79
N SER A 84 5.99 -0.14 -7.24
CA SER A 84 6.60 1.10 -6.73
C SER A 84 6.95 2.12 -7.82
N LEU A 85 6.47 1.90 -9.06
CA LEU A 85 6.75 2.76 -10.20
C LEU A 85 5.68 3.86 -10.36
N SER A 86 6.12 5.03 -10.78
CA SER A 86 5.24 6.11 -11.27
C SER A 86 4.64 5.75 -12.63
N VAL A 87 3.60 6.48 -13.04
CA VAL A 87 2.95 6.29 -14.35
C VAL A 87 3.95 6.41 -15.51
N GLN A 88 4.94 7.30 -15.40
CA GLN A 88 5.97 7.47 -16.44
C GLN A 88 6.91 6.27 -16.48
N GLU A 89 7.37 5.78 -15.33
CA GLU A 89 8.24 4.61 -15.22
C GLU A 89 7.53 3.34 -15.73
N ILE A 90 6.23 3.17 -15.44
CA ILE A 90 5.41 2.08 -16.00
C ILE A 90 5.37 2.14 -17.53
N ARG A 91 5.19 3.31 -18.13
CA ARG A 91 5.23 3.46 -19.60
C ARG A 91 6.60 3.08 -20.19
N HIS A 92 7.69 3.36 -19.46
CA HIS A 92 9.03 2.95 -19.86
C HIS A 92 9.21 1.44 -19.76
N LEU A 93 8.77 0.83 -18.68
CA LEU A 93 8.78 -0.62 -18.50
C LEU A 93 8.01 -1.34 -19.62
N LYS A 94 6.80 -0.87 -19.97
CA LYS A 94 6.00 -1.42 -21.07
C LYS A 94 6.76 -1.42 -22.39
N ARG A 95 7.45 -0.32 -22.73
CA ARG A 95 8.30 -0.25 -23.94
C ARG A 95 9.46 -1.23 -23.89
N ILE A 96 10.08 -1.41 -22.73
CA ILE A 96 11.15 -2.39 -22.53
C ILE A 96 10.62 -3.81 -22.75
N VAL A 97 9.49 -4.18 -22.14
CA VAL A 97 8.88 -5.51 -22.31
C VAL A 97 8.53 -5.78 -23.76
N SER A 98 7.90 -4.82 -24.46
CA SER A 98 7.58 -4.94 -25.90
C SER A 98 8.83 -5.16 -26.75
N ARG A 99 9.91 -4.38 -26.51
CA ARG A 99 11.18 -4.55 -27.21
C ARG A 99 11.79 -5.94 -26.98
N LEU A 100 11.80 -6.44 -25.74
CA LEU A 100 12.32 -7.77 -25.42
C LEU A 100 11.55 -8.88 -26.15
N ARG A 101 10.24 -8.76 -26.21
CA ARG A 101 9.39 -9.67 -26.97
C ARG A 101 9.72 -9.62 -28.47
N ASP A 102 9.84 -8.43 -29.05
CA ASP A 102 10.16 -8.23 -30.46
C ASP A 102 11.56 -8.74 -30.81
N GLU A 103 12.50 -8.75 -29.85
CA GLU A 103 13.82 -9.39 -29.93
C GLU A 103 13.75 -10.93 -29.81
N GLY A 104 12.57 -11.52 -29.66
CA GLY A 104 12.37 -12.98 -29.53
C GLY A 104 12.77 -13.52 -28.15
N ARG A 105 12.84 -12.69 -27.11
CA ARG A 105 13.09 -13.14 -25.73
C ARG A 105 11.79 -13.58 -25.08
N VAL A 106 11.87 -14.54 -24.18
CA VAL A 106 10.74 -14.95 -23.34
C VAL A 106 10.68 -14.07 -22.11
N VAL A 107 9.54 -13.42 -21.91
CA VAL A 107 9.27 -12.61 -20.73
C VAL A 107 8.25 -13.31 -19.84
N LEU A 108 8.64 -13.64 -18.61
CA LEU A 108 7.74 -14.10 -17.56
C LEU A 108 7.36 -12.89 -16.70
N TYR A 109 6.09 -12.52 -16.72
CA TYR A 109 5.61 -11.34 -16.02
C TYR A 109 4.64 -11.77 -14.91
N VAL A 110 5.09 -11.67 -13.66
CA VAL A 110 4.26 -11.99 -12.49
C VAL A 110 3.63 -10.71 -11.98
N THR A 111 2.30 -10.67 -11.97
CA THR A 111 1.52 -9.53 -11.48
C THR A 111 0.18 -10.00 -10.93
N HIS A 112 -0.40 -9.19 -10.05
CA HIS A 112 -1.79 -9.30 -9.63
C HIS A 112 -2.67 -8.18 -10.23
N ARG A 113 -2.11 -7.34 -11.10
CA ARG A 113 -2.80 -6.23 -11.79
C ARG A 113 -3.26 -6.68 -13.16
N MET A 114 -4.57 -6.78 -13.30
CA MET A 114 -5.18 -7.32 -14.53
C MET A 114 -4.91 -6.43 -15.74
N GLU A 115 -4.88 -5.11 -15.55
CA GLU A 115 -4.57 -4.16 -16.63
C GLU A 115 -3.22 -4.46 -17.28
N GLU A 116 -2.23 -4.87 -16.47
CA GLU A 116 -0.89 -5.23 -16.96
C GLU A 116 -0.91 -6.52 -17.78
N VAL A 117 -1.73 -7.49 -17.35
CA VAL A 117 -1.89 -8.76 -18.09
C VAL A 117 -2.46 -8.48 -19.49
N PHE A 118 -3.57 -7.75 -19.57
CA PHE A 118 -4.24 -7.47 -20.85
C PHE A 118 -3.43 -6.53 -21.76
N GLU A 119 -2.59 -5.66 -21.21
CA GLU A 119 -1.80 -4.71 -22.00
C GLU A 119 -0.46 -5.29 -22.50
N MET A 120 0.14 -6.26 -21.80
CA MET A 120 1.53 -6.65 -22.04
C MET A 120 1.73 -8.14 -22.29
N CYS A 121 0.77 -9.00 -21.94
CA CYS A 121 0.94 -10.44 -22.04
C CYS A 121 0.23 -11.01 -23.27
N ASP A 122 0.77 -12.09 -23.83
CA ASP A 122 0.18 -12.83 -24.95
C ASP A 122 -0.64 -14.04 -24.44
N ALA A 123 -0.24 -14.57 -23.29
CA ALA A 123 -0.86 -15.70 -22.60
C ALA A 123 -0.84 -15.46 -21.08
N VAL A 124 -1.70 -16.12 -20.33
CA VAL A 124 -1.73 -16.00 -18.87
C VAL A 124 -1.88 -17.35 -18.19
N THR A 125 -1.12 -17.56 -17.15
CA THR A 125 -1.22 -18.73 -16.26
C THR A 125 -1.63 -18.27 -14.87
N VAL A 126 -2.76 -18.76 -14.38
CA VAL A 126 -3.28 -18.42 -13.06
C VAL A 126 -2.74 -19.40 -12.01
N PHE A 127 -2.13 -18.84 -10.97
CA PHE A 127 -1.69 -19.56 -9.77
C PHE A 127 -2.47 -19.08 -8.55
N ARG A 128 -2.85 -20.03 -7.67
CA ARG A 128 -3.49 -19.74 -6.38
C ARG A 128 -2.99 -20.66 -5.30
N ASP A 129 -2.57 -20.14 -4.15
CA ASP A 129 -2.02 -20.89 -3.03
C ASP A 129 -0.89 -21.87 -3.43
N GLY A 130 -0.03 -21.45 -4.37
CA GLY A 130 1.08 -22.25 -4.88
C GLY A 130 0.66 -23.39 -5.83
N ARG A 131 -0.58 -23.41 -6.30
CA ARG A 131 -1.12 -24.40 -7.25
C ARG A 131 -1.44 -23.75 -8.57
N HIS A 132 -1.14 -24.46 -9.65
CA HIS A 132 -1.62 -24.12 -10.98
C HIS A 132 -3.14 -24.31 -11.05
N ILE A 133 -3.86 -23.28 -11.49
CA ILE A 133 -5.32 -23.30 -11.65
C ILE A 133 -5.67 -23.51 -13.12
N ARG A 134 -5.21 -22.61 -13.99
CA ARG A 134 -5.49 -22.66 -15.42
C ARG A 134 -4.41 -21.90 -16.21
N THR A 135 -4.20 -22.32 -17.45
CA THR A 135 -3.43 -21.56 -18.45
C THR A 135 -4.36 -21.21 -19.60
N HIS A 136 -4.33 -19.95 -19.99
CA HIS A 136 -4.97 -19.43 -21.21
C HIS A 136 -3.87 -19.05 -22.19
N ASP A 137 -3.81 -19.76 -23.31
CA ASP A 137 -2.78 -19.57 -24.36
C ASP A 137 -3.03 -18.30 -25.20
N THR A 138 -4.20 -17.68 -25.06
CA THR A 138 -4.59 -16.40 -25.67
C THR A 138 -5.44 -15.61 -24.70
N LEU A 139 -5.44 -14.29 -24.83
CA LEU A 139 -6.31 -13.38 -24.06
C LEU A 139 -7.63 -13.10 -24.78
N GLU A 140 -7.85 -13.65 -26.00
CA GLU A 140 -9.11 -13.49 -26.71
C GLU A 140 -10.28 -14.10 -25.94
N GLY A 141 -11.32 -13.30 -25.71
CA GLY A 141 -12.53 -13.73 -24.98
C GLY A 141 -12.35 -13.83 -23.46
N LEU A 142 -11.17 -13.48 -22.93
CA LEU A 142 -10.97 -13.32 -21.50
C LEU A 142 -11.35 -11.91 -21.07
N ASP A 143 -12.05 -11.83 -19.96
CA ASP A 143 -12.29 -10.56 -19.27
C ASP A 143 -11.63 -10.57 -17.88
N HIS A 144 -11.63 -9.40 -17.26
CA HIS A 144 -11.10 -9.18 -15.94
C HIS A 144 -11.74 -10.12 -14.90
N ASP A 145 -13.03 -10.35 -15.01
CA ASP A 145 -13.84 -11.06 -14.02
C ASP A 145 -13.52 -12.56 -14.02
N ILE A 146 -13.27 -13.13 -15.18
CA ILE A 146 -12.85 -14.53 -15.33
C ILE A 146 -11.52 -14.76 -14.62
N LEU A 147 -10.50 -13.92 -14.89
CA LEU A 147 -9.18 -14.07 -14.30
C LEU A 147 -9.22 -13.88 -12.78
N VAL A 148 -9.95 -12.87 -12.30
CA VAL A 148 -10.10 -12.62 -10.87
C VAL A 148 -10.82 -13.79 -10.19
N SER A 149 -11.88 -14.33 -10.80
CA SER A 149 -12.61 -15.48 -10.25
C SER A 149 -11.72 -16.72 -10.15
N GLU A 150 -10.87 -16.97 -11.13
CA GLU A 150 -9.88 -18.07 -11.09
C GLU A 150 -8.80 -17.86 -10.02
N MET A 151 -8.30 -16.63 -9.87
CA MET A 151 -7.31 -16.28 -8.83
C MET A 151 -7.87 -16.40 -7.42
N VAL A 152 -9.12 -15.97 -7.22
CA VAL A 152 -9.78 -15.97 -5.89
C VAL A 152 -10.50 -17.30 -5.65
N GLY A 153 -10.98 -17.95 -6.70
CA GLY A 153 -11.76 -19.22 -6.64
C GLY A 153 -13.22 -19.02 -6.32
N ARG A 154 -13.77 -17.81 -6.52
CA ARG A 154 -15.16 -17.41 -6.28
C ARG A 154 -15.52 -16.24 -7.19
N GLU A 155 -16.82 -15.93 -7.33
CA GLU A 155 -17.29 -14.77 -8.09
C GLU A 155 -16.83 -13.44 -7.48
N ILE A 156 -16.67 -12.40 -8.30
CA ILE A 156 -16.09 -11.09 -7.92
C ILE A 156 -16.93 -10.37 -6.87
N GLU A 157 -18.25 -10.48 -6.91
CA GLU A 157 -19.11 -9.93 -5.87
C GLU A 157 -18.73 -10.41 -4.46
N ASP A 158 -18.09 -11.58 -4.37
CA ASP A 158 -17.62 -12.20 -3.15
C ASP A 158 -16.23 -11.67 -2.68
N VAL A 159 -15.48 -10.95 -3.54
CA VAL A 159 -14.14 -10.40 -3.18
C VAL A 159 -14.26 -9.21 -2.23
N TYR A 160 -15.16 -8.29 -2.55
CA TYR A 160 -15.37 -7.09 -1.75
C TYR A 160 -16.36 -7.33 -0.61
N GLY A 161 -17.36 -8.21 -0.81
CA GLY A 161 -18.30 -8.67 0.23
C GLY A 161 -19.04 -7.54 0.92
N TYR A 162 -19.37 -6.45 0.18
CA TYR A 162 -20.04 -5.30 0.76
C TYR A 162 -21.32 -5.70 1.49
N ARG A 163 -21.51 -5.10 2.66
CA ARG A 163 -22.72 -5.28 3.48
C ARG A 163 -23.30 -3.91 3.77
N SER A 164 -24.54 -3.68 3.32
CA SER A 164 -25.28 -2.49 3.74
C SER A 164 -25.50 -2.51 5.26
N ARG A 165 -25.32 -1.37 5.90
CA ARG A 165 -25.44 -1.24 7.35
C ARG A 165 -26.12 0.06 7.74
N GLN A 166 -26.69 0.06 8.92
CA GLN A 166 -27.29 1.27 9.49
C GLN A 166 -26.17 2.12 10.11
N GLN A 167 -26.03 3.35 9.64
CA GLN A 167 -25.11 4.32 10.21
C GLN A 167 -25.71 4.94 11.46
N GLY A 168 -24.86 5.14 12.48
CA GLY A 168 -25.22 5.81 13.73
C GLY A 168 -24.95 7.32 13.71
N ASP A 169 -24.80 7.87 14.92
CA ASP A 169 -24.48 9.28 15.13
C ASP A 169 -23.11 9.67 14.57
N VAL A 170 -22.89 10.97 14.42
CA VAL A 170 -21.61 11.54 13.97
C VAL A 170 -20.53 11.23 15.01
N LEU A 171 -19.54 10.45 14.62
CA LEU A 171 -18.39 10.10 15.45
C LEU A 171 -17.30 11.17 15.36
N MET A 172 -16.99 11.62 14.14
CA MET A 172 -16.00 12.68 13.91
C MET A 172 -16.56 13.72 12.93
N ARG A 173 -16.34 14.99 13.23
CA ARG A 173 -16.64 16.12 12.34
C ARG A 173 -15.39 16.95 12.17
N LEU A 174 -15.03 17.21 10.93
CA LEU A 174 -14.00 18.17 10.53
C LEU A 174 -14.66 19.45 10.08
N GLU A 175 -14.18 20.59 10.56
CA GLU A 175 -14.70 21.91 10.20
C GLU A 175 -13.54 22.82 9.80
N GLY A 176 -13.43 23.09 8.48
CA GLY A 176 -12.48 24.04 7.93
C GLY A 176 -11.01 23.69 8.20
N ILE A 177 -10.64 22.41 8.15
CA ILE A 177 -9.24 21.99 8.37
C ILE A 177 -8.35 22.54 7.27
N GLU A 178 -7.30 23.25 7.68
CA GLU A 178 -6.25 23.78 6.82
C GLU A 178 -4.87 23.37 7.34
N GLY A 179 -3.90 23.26 6.43
CA GLY A 179 -2.52 22.94 6.77
C GLY A 179 -1.72 22.48 5.57
N ARG A 180 -0.56 21.93 5.82
CA ARG A 180 0.32 21.44 4.77
C ARG A 180 -0.36 20.38 3.92
N GLY A 181 -0.34 20.54 2.58
CA GLY A 181 -0.96 19.60 1.64
C GLY A 181 -2.47 19.79 1.46
N VAL A 182 -3.09 20.76 2.15
CA VAL A 182 -4.50 21.15 2.01
C VAL A 182 -4.54 22.55 1.44
N ARG A 183 -5.20 22.73 0.28
CA ARG A 183 -5.27 24.03 -0.43
C ARG A 183 -6.52 24.86 -0.10
N ALA A 184 -7.61 24.21 0.26
CA ALA A 184 -8.84 24.84 0.69
C ALA A 184 -9.35 24.23 1.99
N PRO A 185 -10.11 24.98 2.81
CA PRO A 185 -10.66 24.47 4.07
C PRO A 185 -11.51 23.21 3.85
N ILE A 186 -11.15 22.10 4.51
CA ILE A 186 -11.83 20.81 4.35
C ILE A 186 -12.79 20.56 5.51
N SER A 187 -14.03 20.21 5.17
CA SER A 187 -15.10 19.88 6.12
C SER A 187 -15.84 18.63 5.68
N PHE A 188 -15.98 17.65 6.57
CA PHE A 188 -16.82 16.46 6.38
C PHE A 188 -17.07 15.74 7.71
N GLU A 189 -17.96 14.76 7.70
CA GLU A 189 -18.31 13.96 8.87
C GLU A 189 -18.09 12.48 8.61
N ILE A 190 -17.74 11.76 9.68
CA ILE A 190 -17.68 10.29 9.73
C ILE A 190 -18.65 9.83 10.81
N ARG A 191 -19.47 8.83 10.49
CA ARG A 191 -20.49 8.30 11.39
C ARG A 191 -20.05 7.00 12.05
N ARG A 192 -20.67 6.65 13.17
CA ARG A 192 -20.52 5.34 13.77
C ARG A 192 -21.08 4.27 12.84
N GLY A 193 -20.37 3.15 12.69
CA GLY A 193 -20.79 2.05 11.80
C GLY A 193 -20.60 2.36 10.31
N GLU A 194 -19.92 3.44 9.96
CA GLU A 194 -19.69 3.84 8.58
C GLU A 194 -18.31 3.41 8.10
N VAL A 195 -18.21 2.98 6.85
CA VAL A 195 -16.97 2.90 6.07
C VAL A 195 -16.98 4.06 5.09
N LEU A 196 -16.30 5.16 5.41
CA LEU A 196 -16.13 6.32 4.52
C LEU A 196 -14.86 6.13 3.69
N GLY A 197 -14.93 6.32 2.38
CA GLY A 197 -13.76 6.36 1.48
C GLY A 197 -13.24 7.79 1.31
N LEU A 198 -11.92 7.96 1.19
CA LEU A 198 -11.30 9.14 0.60
C LEU A 198 -10.54 8.70 -0.66
N PHE A 199 -11.09 9.06 -1.80
CA PHE A 199 -10.53 8.78 -3.12
C PHE A 199 -9.82 10.01 -3.70
N GLY A 200 -8.87 9.81 -4.56
CA GLY A 200 -8.18 10.83 -5.34
C GLY A 200 -6.91 10.26 -5.98
N LEU A 201 -6.35 10.96 -6.94
CA LEU A 201 -5.11 10.56 -7.57
C LEU A 201 -3.91 10.68 -6.61
N VAL A 202 -2.79 10.08 -6.97
CA VAL A 202 -1.54 10.20 -6.20
C VAL A 202 -1.17 11.67 -6.07
N GLY A 203 -0.96 12.15 -4.84
CA GLY A 203 -0.69 13.55 -4.54
C GLY A 203 -1.93 14.43 -4.30
N ALA A 204 -3.14 13.86 -4.26
CA ALA A 204 -4.38 14.60 -4.00
C ALA A 204 -4.52 15.18 -2.59
N GLY A 205 -3.57 14.92 -1.67
CA GLY A 205 -3.58 15.50 -0.31
C GLY A 205 -4.31 14.65 0.74
N ARG A 206 -4.73 13.43 0.41
CA ARG A 206 -5.51 12.54 1.30
C ARG A 206 -4.78 12.18 2.59
N SER A 207 -3.56 11.63 2.46
CA SER A 207 -2.73 11.24 3.61
C SER A 207 -2.30 12.46 4.41
N GLU A 208 -2.00 13.59 3.74
CA GLU A 208 -1.65 14.86 4.38
C GLU A 208 -2.78 15.35 5.29
N LEU A 209 -4.04 15.34 4.79
CA LEU A 209 -5.21 15.68 5.58
C LEU A 209 -5.29 14.85 6.87
N MET A 210 -5.12 13.53 6.75
CA MET A 210 -5.23 12.66 7.94
C MET A 210 -4.04 12.81 8.89
N ARG A 211 -2.88 13.20 8.40
CA ARG A 211 -1.74 13.56 9.26
C ARG A 211 -2.02 14.80 10.09
N LEU A 212 -2.74 15.79 9.54
CA LEU A 212 -3.23 16.95 10.28
C LEU A 212 -4.26 16.55 11.33
N VAL A 213 -5.26 15.73 10.94
CA VAL A 213 -6.35 15.29 11.83
C VAL A 213 -5.82 14.42 12.96
N CYS A 214 -4.89 13.50 12.69
CA CYS A 214 -4.30 12.63 13.71
C CYS A 214 -3.16 13.29 14.53
N GLY A 215 -2.85 14.57 14.28
CA GLY A 215 -1.82 15.32 15.02
C GLY A 215 -0.39 14.90 14.73
N VAL A 216 -0.13 14.25 13.59
CA VAL A 216 1.23 14.00 13.06
C VAL A 216 1.84 15.31 12.60
N GLU A 217 1.03 16.14 11.94
CA GLU A 217 1.36 17.53 11.56
C GLU A 217 0.34 18.48 12.21
N ARG A 218 0.70 19.77 12.34
CA ARG A 218 -0.20 20.76 12.93
C ARG A 218 -1.11 21.35 11.86
N ALA A 219 -2.43 21.32 12.12
CA ALA A 219 -3.39 22.12 11.39
C ALA A 219 -3.16 23.62 11.67
N THR A 220 -3.22 24.45 10.64
CA THR A 220 -3.07 25.92 10.75
C THR A 220 -4.38 26.58 11.11
N ALA A 221 -5.52 26.04 10.63
CA ALA A 221 -6.88 26.48 10.96
C ALA A 221 -7.84 25.29 11.03
N GLY A 222 -9.07 25.57 11.45
CA GLY A 222 -10.15 24.59 11.59
C GLY A 222 -10.14 23.87 12.93
N GLN A 223 -11.15 23.01 13.13
CA GLN A 223 -11.30 22.21 14.32
C GLN A 223 -11.80 20.80 14.00
N VAL A 224 -11.50 19.87 14.91
CA VAL A 224 -12.01 18.50 14.91
C VAL A 224 -12.94 18.35 16.09
N ALA A 225 -14.17 17.88 15.89
CA ALA A 225 -14.99 17.36 16.96
C ALA A 225 -14.97 15.83 16.91
N PHE A 226 -14.69 15.18 18.03
CA PHE A 226 -14.70 13.73 18.15
C PHE A 226 -15.61 13.31 19.30
N ASP A 227 -16.57 12.45 18.99
CA ASP A 227 -17.64 12.05 19.91
C ASP A 227 -18.34 13.26 20.57
N GLY A 228 -18.71 14.22 19.73
CA GLY A 228 -19.35 15.47 20.15
C GLY A 228 -18.45 16.48 20.90
N THR A 229 -17.20 16.12 21.18
CA THR A 229 -16.27 16.96 21.94
C THR A 229 -15.23 17.62 21.02
N PRO A 230 -15.09 18.96 21.03
CA PRO A 230 -14.03 19.63 20.29
C PRO A 230 -12.64 19.15 20.73
N GLN A 231 -11.80 18.80 19.77
CA GLN A 231 -10.47 18.26 20.00
C GLN A 231 -9.42 19.05 19.19
N ARG A 232 -8.23 19.12 19.74
CA ARG A 232 -7.05 19.61 19.01
C ARG A 232 -5.88 18.68 19.30
N PHE A 233 -5.62 17.75 18.38
CA PHE A 233 -4.58 16.76 18.57
C PHE A 233 -3.21 17.38 18.30
N GLY A 234 -2.44 17.60 19.35
CA GLY A 234 -1.05 18.09 19.24
C GLY A 234 -0.01 16.99 19.05
N SER A 235 -0.43 15.72 18.97
CA SER A 235 0.42 14.55 18.72
C SER A 235 -0.42 13.33 18.40
N PRO A 236 0.14 12.33 17.67
CA PRO A 236 -0.54 11.05 17.44
C PRO A 236 -0.96 10.33 18.73
N ARG A 237 -0.17 10.48 19.79
CA ARG A 237 -0.51 9.90 21.10
C ARG A 237 -1.80 10.49 21.69
N ALA A 238 -2.08 11.76 21.43
CA ALA A 238 -3.33 12.39 21.88
C ALA A 238 -4.51 11.85 21.10
N ALA A 239 -4.39 11.69 19.77
CA ALA A 239 -5.42 11.10 18.92
C ALA A 239 -5.73 9.64 19.34
N ILE A 240 -4.69 8.81 19.56
CA ILE A 240 -4.86 7.43 20.02
C ILE A 240 -5.60 7.37 21.38
N ARG A 241 -5.28 8.26 22.31
CA ARG A 241 -5.97 8.32 23.62
C ARG A 241 -7.43 8.75 23.51
N ALA A 242 -7.75 9.52 22.49
CA ALA A 242 -9.13 9.90 22.19
C ALA A 242 -9.90 8.82 21.44
N GLY A 243 -9.24 7.76 20.98
CA GLY A 243 -9.88 6.66 20.28
C GLY A 243 -9.70 6.68 18.75
N ILE A 244 -8.70 7.41 18.22
CA ILE A 244 -8.39 7.46 16.78
C ILE A 244 -7.06 6.77 16.51
N ALA A 245 -7.05 5.79 15.63
CA ALA A 245 -5.81 5.12 15.17
C ALA A 245 -5.64 5.23 13.66
N MET A 246 -4.39 5.42 13.22
CA MET A 246 -4.03 5.47 11.81
C MET A 246 -3.09 4.31 11.46
N CYS A 247 -3.46 3.57 10.41
CA CYS A 247 -2.59 2.61 9.74
C CYS A 247 -1.97 3.32 8.53
N PRO A 248 -0.66 3.52 8.49
CA PRO A 248 -0.02 4.30 7.44
C PRO A 248 0.11 3.52 6.13
N GLU A 249 0.23 4.25 5.01
CA GLU A 249 0.46 3.73 3.66
C GLU A 249 1.74 2.88 3.58
N ASP A 250 2.87 3.45 3.99
CA ASP A 250 4.14 2.71 4.04
C ASP A 250 4.23 1.86 5.31
N ARG A 251 3.64 0.70 5.21
CA ARG A 251 3.65 -0.31 6.26
C ARG A 251 5.06 -0.66 6.73
N LYS A 252 6.03 -0.77 5.79
CA LYS A 252 7.39 -1.26 6.11
C LYS A 252 8.22 -0.25 6.88
N SER A 253 8.12 1.03 6.56
CA SER A 253 8.90 2.09 7.21
C SER A 253 8.19 2.74 8.39
N GLN A 254 6.85 2.78 8.38
CA GLN A 254 6.05 3.53 9.36
C GLN A 254 5.14 2.62 10.20
N GLY A 255 4.72 1.48 9.66
CA GLY A 255 3.72 0.61 10.31
C GLY A 255 4.29 -0.46 11.22
N ILE A 256 5.50 -0.97 10.96
CA ILE A 256 6.09 -2.11 11.69
C ILE A 256 7.52 -1.83 12.13
N PHE A 257 7.98 -2.61 13.13
CA PHE A 257 9.38 -2.75 13.52
C PHE A 257 9.90 -4.07 12.92
N PRO A 258 10.57 -4.06 11.75
CA PRO A 258 10.83 -5.26 10.96
C PRO A 258 11.61 -6.35 11.71
N VAL A 259 12.58 -5.96 12.54
CA VAL A 259 13.41 -6.88 13.32
C VAL A 259 12.73 -7.38 14.59
N ALA A 260 11.63 -6.75 15.00
CA ALA A 260 10.91 -7.13 16.21
C ALA A 260 9.92 -8.28 15.93
N SER A 261 9.55 -9.00 16.98
CA SER A 261 8.61 -10.11 16.89
C SER A 261 7.18 -9.65 16.55
N VAL A 262 6.33 -10.58 16.11
CA VAL A 262 4.89 -10.38 15.97
C VAL A 262 4.30 -9.86 17.29
N SER A 263 4.69 -10.47 18.42
CA SER A 263 4.22 -10.06 19.75
C SER A 263 4.63 -8.64 20.11
N ASP A 264 5.87 -8.23 19.80
CA ASP A 264 6.31 -6.87 20.08
C ASP A 264 5.59 -5.85 19.21
N ASN A 265 5.40 -6.15 17.93
CA ASN A 265 4.68 -5.29 17.01
C ASN A 265 3.21 -5.14 17.38
N LEU A 266 2.56 -6.20 17.82
CA LEU A 266 1.15 -6.17 18.22
C LEU A 266 0.95 -5.39 19.54
N ASN A 267 1.78 -5.65 20.55
CA ASN A 267 1.54 -5.12 21.89
C ASN A 267 2.14 -3.73 22.15
N ILE A 268 2.89 -3.15 21.22
CA ILE A 268 3.68 -1.93 21.48
C ILE A 268 2.82 -0.75 21.96
N SER A 269 1.63 -0.57 21.42
CA SER A 269 0.71 0.50 21.81
C SER A 269 0.00 0.19 23.12
N CYS A 270 -0.48 -1.04 23.30
CA CYS A 270 -1.29 -1.47 24.46
C CYS A 270 -0.46 -2.02 25.63
N ARG A 271 0.87 -1.98 25.54
CA ARG A 271 1.79 -2.48 26.58
C ARG A 271 1.51 -1.92 27.97
N ARG A 272 0.95 -0.72 28.07
CA ARG A 272 0.56 -0.11 29.33
C ARG A 272 -0.50 -0.92 30.10
N PHE A 273 -1.34 -1.70 29.43
CA PHE A 273 -2.36 -2.56 30.04
C PHE A 273 -1.78 -3.87 30.60
N PHE A 274 -0.53 -4.22 30.23
CA PHE A 274 0.15 -5.43 30.66
C PHE A 274 1.27 -5.18 31.66
N ARG A 275 1.12 -4.14 32.50
CA ARG A 275 2.08 -3.84 33.58
C ARG A 275 1.67 -4.58 34.85
N ARG A 276 2.67 -5.14 35.56
CA ARG A 276 2.56 -5.66 36.90
C ARG A 276 2.84 -4.57 37.92
N TRP A 277 2.56 -4.88 39.18
CA TRP A 277 2.92 -4.04 40.31
C TRP A 277 4.44 -3.73 40.26
N GLY A 278 4.82 -2.47 40.50
CA GLY A 278 6.22 -2.02 40.33
C GLY A 278 6.60 -1.64 38.88
N GLY A 279 5.66 -1.67 37.92
CA GLY A 279 5.93 -1.23 36.52
C GLY A 279 6.57 -2.29 35.61
N PHE A 280 6.76 -3.50 36.11
CA PHE A 280 7.32 -4.62 35.33
C PHE A 280 6.36 -5.09 34.27
N ARG A 281 6.95 -5.53 33.12
CA ARG A 281 6.22 -6.10 31.97
C ARG A 281 5.62 -7.48 32.33
N ASP A 282 4.34 -7.71 32.06
CA ASP A 282 3.72 -9.03 32.14
C ASP A 282 3.82 -9.76 30.78
N SER A 283 4.92 -10.43 30.55
CA SER A 283 5.17 -11.15 29.30
C SER A 283 4.21 -12.31 29.04
N ARG A 284 3.60 -12.88 30.10
CA ARG A 284 2.57 -13.92 29.95
C ARG A 284 1.31 -13.35 29.33
N ARG A 285 0.81 -12.25 29.87
CA ARG A 285 -0.40 -11.58 29.36
C ARG A 285 -0.18 -11.05 27.94
N GLU A 286 0.99 -10.48 27.64
CA GLU A 286 1.33 -10.05 26.27
C GLU A 286 1.34 -11.22 25.28
N THR A 287 1.92 -12.37 25.66
CA THR A 287 1.94 -13.57 24.83
C THR A 287 0.53 -14.11 24.61
N GLN A 288 -0.27 -14.15 25.66
CA GLN A 288 -1.67 -14.58 25.57
C GLN A 288 -2.48 -13.68 24.63
N ASN A 289 -2.39 -12.36 24.81
CA ASN A 289 -3.01 -11.37 23.93
C ASN A 289 -2.63 -11.58 22.46
N THR A 290 -1.34 -11.79 22.21
CA THR A 290 -0.85 -12.05 20.84
C THR A 290 -1.46 -13.33 20.27
N GLN A 291 -1.51 -14.43 21.03
CA GLN A 291 -2.10 -15.68 20.58
C GLN A 291 -3.60 -15.54 20.28
N ASP A 292 -4.31 -14.76 21.08
CA ASP A 292 -5.74 -14.50 20.89
C ASP A 292 -5.98 -13.75 19.58
N TYR A 293 -5.21 -12.70 19.30
CA TYR A 293 -5.30 -11.99 18.02
C TYR A 293 -4.81 -12.79 16.81
N ILE A 294 -3.77 -13.62 16.95
CA ILE A 294 -3.34 -14.56 15.90
C ILE A 294 -4.52 -15.46 15.51
N ARG A 295 -5.25 -16.01 16.48
CA ARG A 295 -6.43 -16.84 16.21
C ARG A 295 -7.60 -16.04 15.65
N ARG A 296 -7.96 -14.91 16.29
CA ARG A 296 -9.10 -14.06 15.91
C ARG A 296 -8.98 -13.55 14.47
N LEU A 297 -7.79 -13.07 14.07
CA LEU A 297 -7.55 -12.50 12.75
C LEU A 297 -6.95 -13.51 11.76
N ARG A 298 -6.82 -14.78 12.15
CA ARG A 298 -6.24 -15.83 11.32
C ARG A 298 -4.89 -15.44 10.73
N ILE A 299 -3.98 -14.88 11.58
CA ILE A 299 -2.65 -14.45 11.15
C ILE A 299 -1.81 -15.70 10.88
N LYS A 300 -1.36 -15.88 9.62
CA LYS A 300 -0.48 -17.00 9.25
C LYS A 300 0.93 -16.68 9.73
N THR A 301 1.33 -17.27 10.85
CA THR A 301 2.66 -17.13 11.48
C THR A 301 3.05 -18.42 12.21
N PRO A 302 4.35 -18.78 12.25
CA PRO A 302 4.83 -19.88 13.10
C PRO A 302 4.59 -19.64 14.59
N GLY A 303 4.53 -18.37 15.04
CA GLY A 303 4.23 -18.06 16.44
C GLY A 303 4.53 -16.60 16.83
N PRO A 304 4.21 -16.22 18.09
CA PRO A 304 4.36 -14.85 18.60
C PRO A 304 5.79 -14.29 18.52
N LYS A 305 6.81 -15.14 18.57
CA LYS A 305 8.23 -14.75 18.56
C LYS A 305 8.82 -14.59 17.15
N THR A 306 8.07 -14.92 16.10
CA THR A 306 8.53 -14.80 14.71
C THR A 306 8.78 -13.32 14.39
N PRO A 307 9.93 -12.96 13.79
CA PRO A 307 10.14 -11.62 13.27
C PRO A 307 9.05 -11.24 12.26
N ILE A 308 8.47 -10.03 12.39
CA ILE A 308 7.33 -9.64 11.54
C ILE A 308 7.73 -9.52 10.06
N ALA A 309 9.01 -9.23 9.77
CA ALA A 309 9.52 -9.18 8.42
C ALA A 309 9.36 -10.50 7.64
N ASN A 310 9.24 -11.63 8.33
CA ASN A 310 9.08 -12.96 7.72
C ASN A 310 7.62 -13.27 7.33
N LEU A 311 6.67 -12.38 7.64
CA LEU A 311 5.27 -12.55 7.28
C LEU A 311 4.98 -11.92 5.91
N SER A 312 3.99 -12.50 5.19
CA SER A 312 3.45 -11.86 3.99
C SER A 312 2.81 -10.50 4.29
N GLY A 313 2.67 -9.65 3.28
CA GLY A 313 2.10 -8.31 3.43
C GLY A 313 0.74 -8.30 4.11
N GLY A 314 -0.17 -9.19 3.72
CA GLY A 314 -1.49 -9.31 4.34
C GLY A 314 -1.43 -9.70 5.81
N ASN A 315 -0.51 -10.58 6.21
CA ASN A 315 -0.35 -10.94 7.61
C ASN A 315 0.32 -9.83 8.43
N GLN A 316 1.24 -9.05 7.86
CA GLN A 316 1.77 -7.83 8.49
C GLN A 316 0.64 -6.81 8.75
N GLN A 317 -0.25 -6.60 7.77
CA GLN A 317 -1.40 -5.71 7.92
C GLN A 317 -2.35 -6.17 9.04
N LYS A 318 -2.62 -7.47 9.11
CA LYS A 318 -3.40 -8.04 10.20
C LYS A 318 -2.76 -7.82 11.58
N VAL A 319 -1.42 -7.86 11.70
CA VAL A 319 -0.71 -7.54 12.95
C VAL A 319 -0.85 -6.05 13.31
N ILE A 320 -0.79 -5.14 12.33
CA ILE A 320 -1.03 -3.70 12.55
C ILE A 320 -2.47 -3.47 13.02
N LEU A 321 -3.45 -4.09 12.37
CA LEU A 321 -4.85 -4.03 12.81
C LEU A 321 -5.03 -4.60 14.22
N ALA A 322 -4.43 -5.75 14.52
CA ALA A 322 -4.46 -6.35 15.85
C ALA A 322 -3.91 -5.43 16.93
N ARG A 323 -2.84 -4.64 16.62
CA ARG A 323 -2.29 -3.63 17.52
C ARG A 323 -3.34 -2.60 17.95
N TRP A 324 -4.13 -2.12 17.00
CA TRP A 324 -5.14 -1.11 17.26
C TRP A 324 -6.42 -1.68 17.86
N LEU A 325 -6.76 -2.93 17.51
CA LEU A 325 -7.85 -3.66 18.15
C LEU A 325 -7.58 -3.99 19.63
N ALA A 326 -6.31 -4.03 20.04
CA ALA A 326 -5.91 -4.19 21.44
C ALA A 326 -5.97 -2.87 22.24
N GLU A 327 -6.30 -1.78 21.58
CA GLU A 327 -6.57 -0.46 22.15
C GLU A 327 -8.07 -0.14 22.13
N GLU A 328 -8.49 0.87 22.88
CA GLU A 328 -9.87 1.39 22.88
C GLU A 328 -10.03 2.38 21.71
N ILE A 329 -10.11 1.88 20.48
CA ILE A 329 -10.23 2.69 19.26
C ILE A 329 -11.68 2.68 18.77
N ASP A 330 -12.18 3.86 18.43
CA ASP A 330 -13.51 4.09 17.85
C ASP A 330 -13.45 4.49 16.39
N LEU A 331 -12.34 5.11 15.92
CA LEU A 331 -12.12 5.46 14.52
C LEU A 331 -10.81 4.86 13.99
N PHE A 332 -10.95 4.04 12.97
CA PHE A 332 -9.82 3.42 12.26
C PHE A 332 -9.58 4.16 10.95
N VAL A 333 -8.44 4.83 10.82
CA VAL A 333 -7.97 5.45 9.59
C VAL A 333 -7.02 4.48 8.88
N MET A 334 -7.39 4.02 7.70
CA MET A 334 -6.70 3.01 6.91
C MET A 334 -6.15 3.63 5.63
N ASP A 335 -4.87 3.96 5.61
CA ASP A 335 -4.22 4.56 4.45
C ASP A 335 -3.67 3.45 3.55
N GLU A 336 -4.22 3.33 2.33
CA GLU A 336 -3.92 2.30 1.34
C GLU A 336 -3.92 0.87 1.96
N PRO A 337 -5.05 0.42 2.57
CA PRO A 337 -5.06 -0.78 3.42
C PRO A 337 -4.65 -2.06 2.73
N THR A 338 -4.82 -2.15 1.41
CA THR A 338 -4.54 -3.35 0.62
C THR A 338 -3.37 -3.20 -0.35
N ARG A 339 -2.64 -2.08 -0.29
CA ARG A 339 -1.47 -1.86 -1.15
C ARG A 339 -0.39 -2.92 -0.92
N GLY A 340 0.02 -3.60 -2.01
CA GLY A 340 1.00 -4.69 -1.96
C GLY A 340 0.53 -5.90 -1.15
N ILE A 341 -0.78 -6.15 -1.16
CA ILE A 341 -1.42 -7.35 -0.59
C ILE A 341 -2.06 -8.12 -1.73
N ASP A 342 -1.85 -9.44 -1.74
CA ASP A 342 -2.46 -10.33 -2.72
C ASP A 342 -4.00 -10.31 -2.65
N VAL A 343 -4.67 -10.60 -3.78
CA VAL A 343 -6.12 -10.48 -3.93
C VAL A 343 -6.87 -11.33 -2.89
N GLY A 344 -6.38 -12.53 -2.59
CA GLY A 344 -7.01 -13.41 -1.60
C GLY A 344 -6.96 -12.84 -0.18
N ALA A 345 -5.86 -12.15 0.18
CA ALA A 345 -5.72 -11.53 1.50
C ALA A 345 -6.47 -10.20 1.60
N ARG A 346 -6.76 -9.48 0.49
CA ARG A 346 -7.58 -8.25 0.50
C ARG A 346 -8.96 -8.50 1.12
N ARG A 347 -9.63 -9.57 0.72
CA ARG A 347 -10.93 -9.95 1.27
C ARG A 347 -10.93 -10.07 2.79
N ASP A 348 -9.91 -10.70 3.34
CA ASP A 348 -9.79 -10.83 4.79
C ASP A 348 -9.71 -9.46 5.48
N ILE A 349 -9.01 -8.49 4.85
CA ILE A 349 -8.91 -7.11 5.35
C ILE A 349 -10.29 -6.43 5.27
N TYR A 350 -10.98 -6.51 4.12
CA TYR A 350 -12.32 -5.90 3.98
C TYR A 350 -13.31 -6.48 4.97
N SER A 351 -13.32 -7.81 5.15
CA SER A 351 -14.16 -8.43 6.17
C SER A 351 -13.89 -7.88 7.58
N LEU A 352 -12.62 -7.64 7.92
CA LEU A 352 -12.25 -7.04 9.20
C LEU A 352 -12.75 -5.58 9.32
N LEU A 353 -12.68 -4.78 8.24
CA LEU A 353 -13.20 -3.41 8.24
C LEU A 353 -14.71 -3.39 8.43
N TYR A 354 -15.44 -4.32 7.80
CA TYR A 354 -16.88 -4.47 8.01
C TYR A 354 -17.22 -4.92 9.43
N ASP A 355 -16.50 -5.90 9.96
CA ASP A 355 -16.70 -6.36 11.33
C ASP A 355 -16.47 -5.23 12.36
N LEU A 356 -15.57 -4.28 12.07
CA LEU A 356 -15.37 -3.07 12.88
C LEU A 356 -16.58 -2.12 12.76
N ALA A 357 -17.03 -1.85 11.54
CA ALA A 357 -18.18 -0.99 11.31
C ALA A 357 -19.45 -1.59 11.93
N ASP A 358 -19.68 -2.90 11.80
CA ASP A 358 -20.79 -3.62 12.42
C ASP A 358 -20.76 -3.54 13.97
N GLN A 359 -19.58 -3.33 14.58
CA GLN A 359 -19.41 -3.05 16.01
C GLN A 359 -19.64 -1.57 16.36
N GLY A 360 -20.09 -0.74 15.44
CA GLY A 360 -20.34 0.69 15.64
C GLY A 360 -19.07 1.55 15.62
N LYS A 361 -17.93 1.01 15.15
CA LYS A 361 -16.70 1.79 14.93
C LYS A 361 -16.80 2.56 13.62
N GLY A 362 -16.19 3.76 13.55
CA GLY A 362 -15.97 4.44 12.28
C GLY A 362 -14.75 3.87 11.56
N VAL A 363 -14.84 3.72 10.26
CA VAL A 363 -13.72 3.31 9.41
C VAL A 363 -13.55 4.33 8.30
N LEU A 364 -12.36 4.91 8.19
CA LEU A 364 -11.99 5.79 7.08
C LEU A 364 -10.95 5.07 6.23
N VAL A 365 -11.30 4.77 5.00
CA VAL A 365 -10.41 4.14 4.01
C VAL A 365 -9.89 5.21 3.05
N ILE A 366 -8.59 5.38 3.00
CA ILE A 366 -7.92 6.25 2.04
C ILE A 366 -7.34 5.34 0.96
N SER A 367 -7.72 5.54 -0.30
CA SER A 367 -7.21 4.71 -1.39
C SER A 367 -7.14 5.46 -2.71
N SER A 368 -6.13 5.13 -3.51
CA SER A 368 -6.02 5.51 -4.92
C SER A 368 -6.67 4.49 -5.87
N ASP A 369 -7.06 3.33 -5.34
CA ASP A 369 -7.75 2.30 -6.09
C ASP A 369 -9.26 2.60 -6.14
N LEU A 370 -9.71 3.01 -7.32
CA LEU A 370 -11.11 3.37 -7.56
C LEU A 370 -12.05 2.19 -7.32
N ALA A 371 -11.65 0.98 -7.77
CA ALA A 371 -12.43 -0.23 -7.58
C ALA A 371 -12.56 -0.59 -6.09
N GLU A 372 -11.50 -0.37 -5.30
CA GLU A 372 -11.55 -0.56 -3.85
C GLU A 372 -12.60 0.34 -3.22
N VAL A 373 -12.47 1.67 -3.36
CA VAL A 373 -13.38 2.61 -2.66
C VAL A 373 -14.82 2.49 -3.11
N SER A 374 -15.09 2.33 -4.42
CA SER A 374 -16.44 2.17 -4.95
C SER A 374 -17.11 0.87 -4.47
N SER A 375 -16.30 -0.16 -4.23
CA SER A 375 -16.83 -1.47 -3.82
C SER A 375 -17.05 -1.61 -2.32
N ILE A 376 -16.23 -0.96 -1.46
CA ILE A 376 -16.28 -1.24 -0.02
C ILE A 376 -16.87 -0.10 0.84
N CYS A 377 -16.96 1.13 0.33
CA CYS A 377 -17.36 2.29 1.12
C CYS A 377 -18.86 2.59 1.04
N ASP A 378 -19.40 3.17 2.09
CA ASP A 378 -20.79 3.63 2.18
C ASP A 378 -20.97 5.02 1.56
N ARG A 379 -19.97 5.89 1.71
CA ARG A 379 -19.82 7.19 1.03
C ARG A 379 -18.37 7.39 0.64
N ILE A 380 -18.11 8.24 -0.35
CA ILE A 380 -16.76 8.47 -0.88
C ILE A 380 -16.53 9.98 -1.01
N GLY A 381 -15.61 10.52 -0.21
CA GLY A 381 -15.06 11.85 -0.40
C GLY A 381 -14.02 11.83 -1.53
N VAL A 382 -14.18 12.69 -2.52
CA VAL A 382 -13.24 12.80 -3.63
C VAL A 382 -12.32 13.99 -3.41
N MET A 383 -11.02 13.73 -3.34
CA MET A 383 -10.00 14.76 -3.18
C MET A 383 -9.24 14.99 -4.48
N ARG A 384 -8.94 16.26 -4.74
CA ARG A 384 -8.15 16.72 -5.89
C ARG A 384 -7.27 17.89 -5.45
N ASP A 385 -5.97 17.80 -5.67
CA ASP A 385 -4.99 18.87 -5.42
C ASP A 385 -5.07 19.52 -4.03
N GLY A 386 -5.39 18.75 -2.99
CA GLY A 386 -5.51 19.24 -1.62
C GLY A 386 -6.87 19.87 -1.28
N GLU A 387 -7.88 19.63 -2.07
CA GLU A 387 -9.26 20.06 -1.86
C GLU A 387 -10.21 18.87 -1.81
N LEU A 388 -11.24 18.93 -0.98
CA LEU A 388 -12.37 18.01 -1.01
C LEU A 388 -13.40 18.53 -2.00
N ILE A 389 -13.57 17.84 -3.11
CA ILE A 389 -14.46 18.28 -4.21
C ILE A 389 -15.92 17.94 -3.90
N ASP A 390 -16.19 16.71 -3.46
CA ASP A 390 -17.54 16.24 -3.12
C ASP A 390 -17.46 15.02 -2.18
N VAL A 391 -18.58 14.71 -1.51
CA VAL A 391 -18.78 13.47 -0.75
C VAL A 391 -19.98 12.72 -1.34
N VAL A 392 -19.71 11.74 -2.16
CA VAL A 392 -20.68 11.03 -2.99
C VAL A 392 -21.23 9.80 -2.24
N PRO A 393 -22.56 9.64 -2.10
CA PRO A 393 -23.16 8.41 -1.62
C PRO A 393 -22.84 7.23 -2.53
N ARG A 394 -22.81 6.01 -1.96
CA ARG A 394 -22.45 4.78 -2.68
C ARG A 394 -23.26 4.55 -3.95
N ASP A 395 -24.56 4.74 -3.88
CA ASP A 395 -25.50 4.53 -4.98
C ASP A 395 -25.29 5.49 -6.16
N GLU A 396 -24.61 6.62 -5.93
CA GLU A 396 -24.23 7.59 -6.94
C GLU A 396 -22.75 7.52 -7.33
N ALA A 397 -21.96 6.70 -6.65
CA ALA A 397 -20.50 6.65 -6.78
C ALA A 397 -20.06 5.73 -7.95
N THR A 398 -20.47 6.09 -9.18
CA THR A 398 -19.97 5.35 -10.36
C THR A 398 -18.50 5.65 -10.62
N PRO A 399 -17.72 4.71 -11.19
CA PRO A 399 -16.32 4.91 -11.54
C PRO A 399 -16.07 6.17 -12.37
N GLU A 400 -16.95 6.45 -13.35
CA GLU A 400 -16.86 7.62 -14.23
C GLU A 400 -17.05 8.92 -13.47
N ARG A 401 -18.04 8.97 -12.54
CA ARG A 401 -18.31 10.15 -11.71
C ARG A 401 -17.14 10.43 -10.76
N LEU A 402 -16.65 9.40 -10.04
CA LEU A 402 -15.54 9.56 -9.12
C LEU A 402 -14.26 9.99 -9.83
N LEU A 403 -13.96 9.38 -10.98
CA LEU A 403 -12.79 9.76 -11.78
C LEU A 403 -12.94 11.18 -12.35
N GLY A 404 -14.12 11.54 -12.84
CA GLY A 404 -14.40 12.90 -13.35
C GLY A 404 -14.18 13.99 -12.27
N LEU A 405 -14.55 13.73 -11.01
CA LEU A 405 -14.30 14.63 -9.89
C LEU A 405 -12.82 14.70 -9.49
N ALA A 406 -12.07 13.59 -9.63
CA ALA A 406 -10.67 13.49 -9.22
C ALA A 406 -9.68 14.03 -10.27
N LEU A 407 -10.08 14.12 -11.55
CA LEU A 407 -9.23 14.65 -12.61
C LEU A 407 -9.13 16.20 -12.52
N PRO A 408 -7.97 16.79 -12.86
CA PRO A 408 -7.85 18.25 -13.02
C PRO A 408 -8.85 18.77 -14.04
N ALA A 409 -9.40 19.96 -13.77
CA ALA A 409 -10.33 20.65 -14.69
C ALA A 409 -9.62 21.15 -15.93
#